data_07484b46053a9fb4ecd1fc90d96263fb
#
_entry.id   07484b46053a9fb4ecd1fc90d96263fb
#
_cell.length_a   1.000
_cell.length_b   1.000
_cell.length_c   1.000
_cell.angle_alpha   90.00
_cell.angle_beta   90.00
_cell.angle_gamma   90.00
#
_symmetry.space_group_name_H-M   'P 1'
#
loop_
_entity.id
_entity.type
_entity.pdbx_description
1 polymer ?
#
loop_
_entity_poly.entity_id
_entity_poly.type
_entity_poly.pdbx_seq_one_letter_code
_entity_poly.pdbx_strand_id
1 'polypeptide(L)'
;NGSREALFALAQTVIDASTAGATVVCPNPFYQIYEGAALLAGAGTAFANSDARRNFAADWSQIDEATWARTQLLYVCSPGNPTGAVMPLAEWRALFELSERHGFVIASDECYSEIYFGAEPPLGALQAARALGRERFERPVAFSSLSKRSNVPGMRSGFVAGDAAILKSFLLYRTYHGSAMSPVVQAASIAAWGDEAHVQA
;
A
#
# COMPACT_ATOMS: atom_id res chain seq x y z
N ASN A 1 -1.71 -4.38 14.46
CA ASN A 1 -2.71 -3.40 14.90
C ASN A 1 -2.67 -2.14 14.02
N GLY A 2 -3.67 -1.99 13.14
CA GLY A 2 -3.78 -0.91 12.16
C GLY A 2 -2.85 -1.08 10.95
N SER A 3 -3.07 -0.22 9.93
CA SER A 3 -2.36 -0.31 8.65
C SER A 3 -0.84 -0.07 8.77
N ARG A 4 -0.38 0.76 9.73
CA ARG A 4 1.06 0.99 9.95
C ARG A 4 1.80 -0.31 10.22
N GLU A 5 1.31 -1.11 11.15
CA GLU A 5 1.91 -2.40 11.50
C GLU A 5 1.78 -3.40 10.35
N ALA A 6 0.69 -3.35 9.60
CA ALA A 6 0.48 -4.20 8.45
C ALA A 6 1.44 -3.87 7.29
N LEU A 7 1.65 -2.59 6.98
CA LEU A 7 2.61 -2.12 5.97
C LEU A 7 4.04 -2.54 6.33
N PHE A 8 4.42 -2.40 7.61
CA PHE A 8 5.70 -2.87 8.12
C PHE A 8 5.85 -4.39 7.95
N ALA A 9 4.84 -5.15 8.39
CA ALA A 9 4.85 -6.61 8.35
C ALA A 9 4.90 -7.17 6.92
N LEU A 10 4.33 -6.45 5.93
CA LEU A 10 4.41 -6.87 4.54
C LEU A 10 5.87 -6.89 4.05
N ALA A 11 6.64 -5.84 4.32
CA ALA A 11 8.06 -5.82 3.95
C ALA A 11 8.83 -7.01 4.55
N GLN A 12 8.57 -7.31 5.83
CA GLN A 12 9.19 -8.48 6.50
C GLN A 12 8.76 -9.82 5.87
N THR A 13 7.61 -9.84 5.20
CA THR A 13 7.07 -11.06 4.57
C THR A 13 7.63 -11.29 3.17
N VAL A 14 7.82 -10.21 2.39
CA VAL A 14 8.10 -10.31 0.95
C VAL A 14 9.56 -10.05 0.58
N ILE A 15 10.34 -9.39 1.46
CA ILE A 15 11.75 -9.11 1.21
C ILE A 15 12.60 -10.34 1.48
N ASP A 16 13.36 -10.75 0.46
CA ASP A 16 14.46 -11.71 0.60
C ASP A 16 15.78 -10.94 0.71
N ALA A 17 16.22 -10.74 1.95
CA ALA A 17 17.48 -10.05 2.26
C ALA A 17 18.73 -10.82 1.80
N SER A 18 18.62 -12.08 1.42
CA SER A 18 19.74 -12.85 0.85
C SER A 18 20.04 -12.46 -0.59
N THR A 19 19.09 -11.83 -1.27
CA THR A 19 19.27 -11.30 -2.62
C THR A 19 20.15 -10.06 -2.59
N ALA A 20 21.28 -10.11 -3.28
CA ALA A 20 22.20 -8.98 -3.33
C ALA A 20 21.53 -7.72 -3.90
N GLY A 21 21.56 -6.63 -3.14
CA GLY A 21 20.97 -5.37 -3.55
C GLY A 21 19.45 -5.33 -3.53
N ALA A 22 18.78 -6.20 -2.76
CA ALA A 22 17.34 -6.15 -2.54
C ALA A 22 16.88 -4.70 -2.29
N THR A 23 15.90 -4.23 -3.04
CA THR A 23 15.48 -2.83 -3.05
C THR A 23 13.97 -2.70 -2.85
N VAL A 24 13.58 -1.67 -2.10
CA VAL A 24 12.20 -1.19 -2.00
C VAL A 24 12.11 0.18 -2.65
N VAL A 25 11.15 0.36 -3.55
CA VAL A 25 10.88 1.66 -4.16
C VAL A 25 9.79 2.37 -3.37
N CYS A 26 10.01 3.65 -3.06
CA CYS A 26 9.06 4.51 -2.35
C CYS A 26 8.80 5.81 -3.13
N PRO A 27 7.59 6.38 -3.08
CA PRO A 27 7.39 7.76 -3.50
C PRO A 27 8.17 8.69 -2.56
N ASN A 28 8.48 9.91 -2.98
CA ASN A 28 9.08 10.93 -2.11
C ASN A 28 8.46 12.30 -2.40
N PRO A 29 7.87 12.99 -1.40
CA PRO A 29 7.81 12.62 0.03
C PRO A 29 6.91 11.42 0.32
N PHE A 30 7.13 10.76 1.47
CA PHE A 30 6.48 9.50 1.81
C PHE A 30 6.16 9.39 3.31
N TYR A 31 5.34 8.42 3.66
CA TYR A 31 5.11 8.04 5.05
C TYR A 31 6.29 7.21 5.55
N GLN A 32 6.97 7.67 6.62
CA GLN A 32 8.26 7.13 7.10
C GLN A 32 8.28 5.61 7.34
N ILE A 33 7.12 4.96 7.46
CA ILE A 33 7.07 3.51 7.69
C ILE A 33 7.62 2.72 6.50
N TYR A 34 7.52 3.24 5.28
CA TYR A 34 7.97 2.53 4.08
C TYR A 34 9.48 2.31 4.10
N GLU A 35 10.24 3.38 4.34
CA GLU A 35 11.70 3.29 4.46
C GLU A 35 12.11 2.46 5.68
N GLY A 36 11.52 2.73 6.85
CA GLY A 36 11.82 1.98 8.06
C GLY A 36 11.55 0.48 7.92
N ALA A 37 10.45 0.10 7.23
CA ALA A 37 10.13 -1.29 6.96
C ALA A 37 11.13 -1.95 6.00
N ALA A 38 11.57 -1.23 4.96
CA ALA A 38 12.58 -1.70 4.01
C ALA A 38 13.92 -1.97 4.70
N LEU A 39 14.43 -1.00 5.45
CA LEU A 39 15.72 -1.09 6.15
C LEU A 39 15.74 -2.22 7.18
N LEU A 40 14.68 -2.36 7.96
CA LEU A 40 14.56 -3.41 8.96
C LEU A 40 14.27 -4.79 8.35
N ALA A 41 13.83 -4.87 7.11
CA ALA A 41 13.74 -6.10 6.34
C ALA A 41 15.07 -6.45 5.63
N GLY A 42 16.10 -5.60 5.72
CA GLY A 42 17.41 -5.83 5.10
C GLY A 42 17.51 -5.39 3.64
N ALA A 43 16.56 -4.57 3.15
CA ALA A 43 16.62 -4.00 1.80
C ALA A 43 17.11 -2.55 1.80
N GLY A 44 17.69 -2.11 0.68
CA GLY A 44 17.90 -0.69 0.40
C GLY A 44 16.61 0.00 -0.07
N THR A 45 16.62 1.34 -0.12
CA THR A 45 15.52 2.14 -0.64
C THR A 45 15.92 2.94 -1.87
N ALA A 46 15.00 3.06 -2.83
CA ALA A 46 15.09 3.98 -3.94
C ALA A 46 13.83 4.87 -3.97
N PHE A 47 13.97 6.12 -4.40
CA PHE A 47 12.92 7.11 -4.27
C PHE A 47 12.51 7.68 -5.62
N ALA A 48 11.19 7.63 -5.91
CA ALA A 48 10.58 8.36 -7.00
C ALA A 48 10.08 9.71 -6.49
N ASN A 49 10.77 10.79 -6.84
CA ASN A 49 10.43 12.12 -6.33
C ASN A 49 9.16 12.65 -6.98
N SER A 50 8.34 13.34 -6.18
CA SER A 50 7.18 14.08 -6.65
C SER A 50 7.60 15.38 -7.33
N ASP A 51 6.85 15.79 -8.35
CA ASP A 51 7.09 17.04 -9.07
C ASP A 51 5.81 17.89 -9.09
N ALA A 52 5.93 19.17 -8.77
CA ALA A 52 4.82 20.13 -8.82
C ALA A 52 4.18 20.22 -10.24
N ARG A 53 4.98 20.05 -11.30
CA ARG A 53 4.50 20.01 -12.68
C ARG A 53 3.61 18.80 -13.00
N ARG A 54 3.69 17.77 -12.17
CA ARG A 54 2.87 16.54 -12.22
C ARG A 54 1.79 16.52 -11.13
N ASN A 55 1.42 17.68 -10.62
CA ASN A 55 0.50 17.80 -9.48
C ASN A 55 0.96 16.97 -8.26
N PHE A 56 2.26 16.98 -8.00
CA PHE A 56 2.92 16.25 -6.91
C PHE A 56 2.75 14.72 -6.96
N ALA A 57 2.39 14.16 -8.11
CA ALA A 57 2.48 12.72 -8.33
C ALA A 57 3.96 12.28 -8.35
N ALA A 58 4.24 11.09 -7.84
CA ALA A 58 5.58 10.49 -7.92
C ALA A 58 5.98 10.24 -9.37
N ASP A 59 7.24 10.47 -9.68
CA ASP A 59 7.76 10.23 -11.02
C ASP A 59 8.55 8.92 -11.10
N TRP A 60 7.85 7.85 -11.44
CA TRP A 60 8.43 6.50 -11.54
C TRP A 60 9.48 6.36 -12.64
N SER A 61 9.53 7.29 -13.60
CA SER A 61 10.56 7.31 -14.65
C SER A 61 11.96 7.66 -14.14
N GLN A 62 12.07 8.18 -12.91
CA GLN A 62 13.34 8.44 -12.24
C GLN A 62 14.03 7.15 -11.75
N ILE A 63 13.30 6.04 -11.68
CA ILE A 63 13.84 4.75 -11.27
C ILE A 63 14.37 4.03 -12.51
N ASP A 64 15.67 3.78 -12.53
CA ASP A 64 16.32 3.11 -13.65
C ASP A 64 16.01 1.60 -13.70
N GLU A 65 16.26 1.00 -14.86
CA GLU A 65 15.98 -0.43 -15.12
C GLU A 65 16.78 -1.34 -14.19
N ALA A 66 18.01 -0.98 -13.83
CA ALA A 66 18.85 -1.76 -12.93
C ALA A 66 18.28 -1.74 -11.49
N THR A 67 17.65 -0.66 -11.07
CA THR A 67 16.95 -0.55 -9.79
C THR A 67 15.65 -1.37 -9.82
N TRP A 68 14.85 -1.26 -10.89
CA TRP A 68 13.65 -2.10 -11.05
C TRP A 68 13.96 -3.59 -11.01
N ALA A 69 15.06 -4.02 -11.64
CA ALA A 69 15.49 -5.43 -11.65
C ALA A 69 15.83 -6.00 -10.27
N ARG A 70 16.14 -5.14 -9.28
CA ARG A 70 16.41 -5.52 -7.88
C ARG A 70 15.26 -5.21 -6.94
N THR A 71 14.19 -4.58 -7.44
CA THR A 71 13.04 -4.20 -6.63
C THR A 71 12.24 -5.44 -6.25
N GLN A 72 11.94 -5.59 -4.97
CA GLN A 72 11.09 -6.65 -4.45
C GLN A 72 9.75 -6.12 -3.95
N LEU A 73 9.70 -4.85 -3.56
CA LEU A 73 8.51 -4.19 -3.07
C LEU A 73 8.46 -2.74 -3.55
N LEU A 74 7.30 -2.32 -4.02
CA LEU A 74 6.97 -0.92 -4.31
C LEU A 74 5.87 -0.48 -3.35
N TYR A 75 6.10 0.59 -2.60
CA TYR A 75 5.03 1.29 -1.88
C TYR A 75 4.42 2.38 -2.76
N VAL A 76 3.10 2.43 -2.79
CA VAL A 76 2.33 3.54 -3.36
C VAL A 76 1.32 4.02 -2.34
N CYS A 77 0.98 5.31 -2.37
CA CYS A 77 -0.06 5.90 -1.54
C CYS A 77 -0.98 6.73 -2.44
N SER A 78 -2.25 6.33 -2.54
CA SER A 78 -3.22 7.03 -3.36
C SER A 78 -4.59 7.03 -2.67
N PRO A 79 -5.08 8.23 -2.27
CA PRO A 79 -4.44 9.56 -2.31
C PRO A 79 -3.14 9.65 -1.50
N GLY A 80 -2.18 10.43 -1.99
CA GLY A 80 -0.82 10.49 -1.46
C GLY A 80 -0.71 11.21 -0.11
N ASN A 81 0.10 10.69 0.78
CA ASN A 81 0.53 11.38 2.00
C ASN A 81 2.00 11.80 1.84
N PRO A 82 2.33 13.11 1.84
CA PRO A 82 1.47 14.26 2.18
C PRO A 82 0.84 14.98 0.99
N THR A 83 1.05 14.53 -0.24
CA THR A 83 0.80 15.33 -1.46
C THR A 83 -0.67 15.45 -1.85
N GLY A 84 -1.52 14.51 -1.46
CA GLY A 84 -2.90 14.39 -1.93
C GLY A 84 -3.03 13.92 -3.39
N ALA A 85 -1.93 13.62 -4.07
CA ALA A 85 -1.95 13.16 -5.45
C ALA A 85 -2.70 11.83 -5.58
N VAL A 86 -3.54 11.71 -6.62
CA VAL A 86 -4.32 10.51 -6.92
C VAL A 86 -3.80 9.86 -8.18
N MET A 87 -3.59 8.54 -8.14
CA MET A 87 -3.10 7.78 -9.28
C MET A 87 -4.23 7.49 -10.29
N PRO A 88 -4.10 7.92 -11.55
CA PRO A 88 -5.03 7.56 -12.60
C PRO A 88 -4.85 6.12 -13.07
N LEU A 89 -5.87 5.54 -13.73
CA LEU A 89 -5.84 4.16 -14.23
C LEU A 89 -4.64 3.87 -15.15
N ALA A 90 -4.21 4.85 -15.93
CA ALA A 90 -3.05 4.70 -16.83
C ALA A 90 -1.75 4.48 -16.04
N GLU A 91 -1.58 5.13 -14.90
CA GLU A 91 -0.41 4.97 -14.03
C GLU A 91 -0.44 3.62 -13.31
N TRP A 92 -1.62 3.18 -12.82
CA TRP A 92 -1.80 1.83 -12.29
C TRP A 92 -1.43 0.76 -13.32
N ARG A 93 -1.86 0.92 -14.58
CA ARG A 93 -1.49 0.00 -15.68
C ARG A 93 0.03 -0.10 -15.83
N ALA A 94 0.73 1.04 -15.90
CA ALA A 94 2.17 1.07 -16.05
C ALA A 94 2.89 0.38 -14.88
N LEU A 95 2.44 0.60 -13.65
CA LEU A 95 3.03 -0.06 -12.48
C LEU A 95 2.75 -1.56 -12.43
N PHE A 96 1.57 -2.01 -12.84
CA PHE A 96 1.28 -3.44 -12.95
C PHE A 96 2.15 -4.13 -14.02
N GLU A 97 2.36 -3.48 -15.17
CA GLU A 97 3.25 -3.99 -16.23
C GLU A 97 4.71 -4.06 -15.76
N LEU A 98 5.19 -3.06 -15.02
CA LEU A 98 6.51 -3.09 -14.38
C LEU A 98 6.60 -4.21 -13.34
N SER A 99 5.58 -4.37 -12.51
CA SER A 99 5.52 -5.43 -11.50
C SER A 99 5.55 -6.82 -12.13
N GLU A 100 4.85 -7.02 -13.25
CA GLU A 100 4.90 -8.29 -14.00
C GLU A 100 6.29 -8.57 -14.59
N ARG A 101 6.91 -7.54 -15.16
CA ARG A 101 8.24 -7.64 -15.79
C ARG A 101 9.34 -7.95 -14.78
N HIS A 102 9.33 -7.30 -13.63
CA HIS A 102 10.42 -7.37 -12.64
C HIS A 102 10.11 -8.24 -11.43
N GLY A 103 8.87 -8.62 -11.23
CA GLY A 103 8.50 -9.55 -10.17
C GLY A 103 8.23 -8.95 -8.81
N PHE A 104 8.20 -7.64 -8.64
CA PHE A 104 7.97 -7.00 -7.34
C PHE A 104 6.50 -6.97 -6.91
N VAL A 105 6.28 -6.89 -5.61
CA VAL A 105 4.96 -6.70 -5.00
C VAL A 105 4.62 -5.21 -4.93
N ILE A 106 3.35 -4.85 -5.15
CA ILE A 106 2.84 -3.49 -4.98
C ILE A 106 2.05 -3.42 -3.68
N ALA A 107 2.53 -2.64 -2.71
CA ALA A 107 1.82 -2.30 -1.49
C ALA A 107 1.09 -0.96 -1.67
N SER A 108 -0.22 -1.00 -1.79
CA SER A 108 -1.08 0.17 -1.98
C SER A 108 -1.64 0.64 -0.64
N ASP A 109 -1.11 1.74 -0.12
CA ASP A 109 -1.64 2.41 1.07
C ASP A 109 -2.83 3.29 0.68
N GLU A 110 -4.03 2.81 0.97
CA GLU A 110 -5.30 3.43 0.60
C GLU A 110 -6.02 4.05 1.81
N CYS A 111 -5.26 4.42 2.85
CA CYS A 111 -5.84 4.96 4.09
C CYS A 111 -6.62 6.26 3.89
N TYR A 112 -6.42 6.97 2.77
CA TYR A 112 -7.12 8.23 2.43
C TYR A 112 -8.16 8.08 1.32
N SER A 113 -8.53 6.87 0.91
CA SER A 113 -9.46 6.60 -0.20
C SER A 113 -10.84 7.26 -0.03
N GLU A 114 -11.28 7.47 1.21
CA GLU A 114 -12.57 8.10 1.51
C GLU A 114 -12.47 9.63 1.72
N ILE A 115 -11.27 10.22 1.56
CA ILE A 115 -11.06 11.66 1.70
C ILE A 115 -10.76 12.25 0.32
N TYR A 116 -11.81 12.66 -0.38
CA TYR A 116 -11.73 13.26 -1.70
C TYR A 116 -12.76 14.36 -1.88
N PHE A 117 -12.51 15.26 -2.84
CA PHE A 117 -13.34 16.46 -3.07
C PHE A 117 -14.07 16.40 -4.43
N GLY A 118 -13.77 15.43 -5.26
CA GLY A 118 -14.41 15.22 -6.55
C GLY A 118 -15.72 14.45 -6.44
N ALA A 119 -16.42 14.30 -7.56
CA ALA A 119 -17.63 13.47 -7.65
C ALA A 119 -17.32 11.97 -7.64
N GLU A 120 -16.13 11.59 -8.07
CA GLU A 120 -15.71 10.19 -8.19
C GLU A 120 -14.66 9.85 -7.12
N PRO A 121 -14.80 8.69 -6.46
CA PRO A 121 -13.80 8.23 -5.50
C PRO A 121 -12.48 7.89 -6.19
N PRO A 122 -11.33 8.07 -5.49
CA PRO A 122 -10.04 7.64 -6.00
C PRO A 122 -9.99 6.14 -6.26
N LEU A 123 -9.37 5.74 -7.38
CA LEU A 123 -9.15 4.32 -7.69
C LEU A 123 -8.11 3.71 -6.75
N GLY A 124 -8.48 2.63 -6.06
CA GLY A 124 -7.54 1.76 -5.36
C GLY A 124 -6.90 0.72 -6.30
N ALA A 125 -5.83 0.07 -5.83
CA ALA A 125 -5.08 -0.92 -6.63
C ALA A 125 -5.96 -2.08 -7.12
N LEU A 126 -6.84 -2.62 -6.27
CA LEU A 126 -7.68 -3.76 -6.65
C LEU A 126 -8.79 -3.36 -7.62
N GLN A 127 -9.36 -2.16 -7.48
CA GLN A 127 -10.33 -1.62 -8.43
C GLN A 127 -9.68 -1.37 -9.79
N ALA A 128 -8.47 -0.80 -9.80
CA ALA A 128 -7.68 -0.58 -11.00
C ALA A 128 -7.31 -1.92 -11.68
N ALA A 129 -6.87 -2.91 -10.90
CA ALA A 129 -6.57 -4.24 -11.41
C ALA A 129 -7.80 -4.86 -12.09
N ARG A 130 -8.97 -4.81 -11.44
CA ARG A 130 -10.22 -5.31 -12.00
C ARG A 130 -10.62 -4.56 -13.29
N ALA A 131 -10.51 -3.23 -13.31
CA ALA A 131 -10.80 -2.41 -14.50
C ALA A 131 -9.88 -2.75 -15.68
N LEU A 132 -8.69 -3.30 -15.41
CA LEU A 132 -7.72 -3.76 -16.41
C LEU A 132 -7.85 -5.26 -16.74
N GLY A 133 -8.89 -5.94 -16.25
CA GLY A 133 -9.11 -7.37 -16.51
C GLY A 133 -8.22 -8.32 -15.69
N ARG A 134 -7.60 -7.86 -14.62
CA ARG A 134 -6.70 -8.64 -13.74
C ARG A 134 -7.48 -9.22 -12.57
N GLU A 135 -8.24 -10.27 -12.82
CA GLU A 135 -9.17 -10.82 -11.82
C GLU A 135 -8.51 -11.57 -10.66
N ARG A 136 -7.27 -12.04 -10.82
CA ARG A 136 -6.53 -12.78 -9.80
C ARG A 136 -5.84 -11.90 -8.77
N PHE A 137 -5.78 -10.58 -9.01
CA PHE A 137 -5.06 -9.61 -8.17
C PHE A 137 -3.62 -10.03 -7.84
N GLU A 138 -2.94 -10.64 -8.82
CA GLU A 138 -1.55 -11.08 -8.63
C GLU A 138 -0.64 -9.88 -8.38
N ARG A 139 0.10 -9.90 -7.27
CA ARG A 139 1.08 -8.92 -6.76
C ARG A 139 0.55 -7.67 -6.08
N PRO A 140 -0.61 -7.05 -6.37
CA PRO A 140 -1.10 -5.94 -5.57
C PRO A 140 -1.64 -6.41 -4.22
N VAL A 141 -1.28 -5.64 -3.17
CA VAL A 141 -1.79 -5.78 -1.81
C VAL A 141 -2.23 -4.39 -1.34
N ALA A 142 -3.53 -4.23 -1.08
CA ALA A 142 -4.14 -2.99 -0.63
C ALA A 142 -4.28 -2.96 0.89
N PHE A 143 -4.08 -1.78 1.47
CA PHE A 143 -4.18 -1.51 2.90
C PHE A 143 -5.19 -0.40 3.14
N SER A 144 -6.13 -0.61 4.02
CA SER A 144 -7.07 0.42 4.45
C SER A 144 -7.18 0.49 5.98
N SER A 145 -7.74 1.58 6.50
CA SER A 145 -7.76 1.84 7.93
C SER A 145 -8.96 2.70 8.34
N LEU A 146 -9.55 2.39 9.49
CA LEU A 146 -10.53 3.25 10.14
C LEU A 146 -9.95 4.57 10.68
N SER A 147 -8.60 4.68 10.73
CA SER A 147 -7.94 5.87 11.27
C SER A 147 -8.36 7.17 10.57
N LYS A 148 -8.57 7.11 9.24
CA LYS A 148 -8.97 8.26 8.42
C LYS A 148 -10.42 8.17 7.99
N ARG A 149 -10.84 7.01 7.48
CA ARG A 149 -12.21 6.76 7.04
C ARG A 149 -13.24 7.11 8.11
N SER A 150 -12.99 6.74 9.36
CA SER A 150 -13.93 6.90 10.48
C SER A 150 -13.41 7.82 11.60
N ASN A 151 -12.28 8.51 11.37
CA ASN A 151 -11.65 9.40 12.34
C ASN A 151 -11.39 8.76 13.72
N VAL A 152 -11.06 7.48 13.77
CA VAL A 152 -10.79 6.73 15.01
C VAL A 152 -9.37 6.12 15.02
N PRO A 153 -8.31 6.94 14.90
CA PRO A 153 -6.94 6.45 14.75
C PRO A 153 -6.45 5.64 15.97
N GLY A 154 -7.00 5.92 17.16
CA GLY A 154 -6.65 5.23 18.41
C GLY A 154 -7.13 3.76 18.45
N MET A 155 -8.13 3.40 17.66
CA MET A 155 -8.63 2.02 17.63
C MET A 155 -7.68 1.01 17.00
N ARG A 156 -6.69 1.45 16.24
CA ARG A 156 -5.71 0.60 15.57
C ARG A 156 -6.35 -0.49 14.70
N SER A 157 -7.41 -0.13 13.96
CA SER A 157 -8.15 -1.03 13.07
C SER A 157 -7.86 -0.74 11.61
N GLY A 158 -7.77 -1.80 10.81
CA GLY A 158 -7.59 -1.77 9.36
C GLY A 158 -7.65 -3.17 8.79
N PHE A 159 -7.57 -3.28 7.48
CA PHE A 159 -7.52 -4.56 6.78
C PHE A 159 -6.47 -4.56 5.66
N VAL A 160 -6.15 -5.75 5.21
CA VAL A 160 -5.27 -6.02 4.07
C VAL A 160 -6.01 -6.93 3.10
N ALA A 161 -5.97 -6.62 1.82
CA ALA A 161 -6.62 -7.41 0.77
C ALA A 161 -5.72 -7.44 -0.49
N GLY A 162 -5.85 -8.49 -1.34
CA GLY A 162 -5.09 -8.59 -2.58
C GLY A 162 -4.64 -9.99 -2.93
N ASP A 163 -3.42 -10.14 -3.40
CA ASP A 163 -2.82 -11.41 -3.81
C ASP A 163 -2.95 -12.50 -2.73
N ALA A 164 -3.66 -13.57 -3.06
CA ALA A 164 -3.96 -14.64 -2.10
C ALA A 164 -2.71 -15.39 -1.63
N ALA A 165 -1.69 -15.54 -2.48
CA ALA A 165 -0.45 -16.22 -2.12
C ALA A 165 0.38 -15.36 -1.16
N ILE A 166 0.47 -14.06 -1.42
CA ILE A 166 1.14 -13.10 -0.54
C ILE A 166 0.40 -13.02 0.79
N LEU A 167 -0.93 -12.92 0.78
CA LEU A 167 -1.75 -12.86 2.00
C LEU A 167 -1.60 -14.11 2.86
N LYS A 168 -1.44 -15.30 2.25
CA LYS A 168 -1.17 -16.53 3.00
C LYS A 168 0.15 -16.45 3.77
N SER A 169 1.20 -15.99 3.12
CA SER A 169 2.53 -15.81 3.76
C SER A 169 2.49 -14.69 4.81
N PHE A 170 1.81 -13.59 4.51
CA PHE A 170 1.60 -12.49 5.43
C PHE A 170 0.85 -12.93 6.70
N LEU A 171 -0.24 -13.71 6.54
CA LEU A 171 -0.97 -14.23 7.69
C LEU A 171 -0.10 -15.15 8.56
N LEU A 172 0.70 -16.01 7.94
CA LEU A 172 1.65 -16.88 8.65
C LEU A 172 2.66 -16.03 9.45
N TYR A 173 3.27 -15.02 8.82
CA TYR A 173 4.17 -14.10 9.52
C TYR A 173 3.49 -13.44 10.73
N ARG A 174 2.22 -13.03 10.58
CA ARG A 174 1.43 -12.39 11.65
C ARG A 174 1.13 -13.30 12.82
N THR A 175 1.19 -14.62 12.66
CA THR A 175 1.06 -15.55 13.80
C THR A 175 2.29 -15.53 14.72
N TYR A 176 3.44 -15.09 14.20
CA TYR A 176 4.70 -15.01 14.99
C TYR A 176 4.97 -13.59 15.47
N HIS A 177 4.58 -12.60 14.72
CA HIS A 177 4.87 -11.20 14.99
C HIS A 177 3.60 -10.34 14.99
N GLY A 178 3.31 -9.72 16.12
CA GLY A 178 2.14 -8.91 16.37
C GLY A 178 1.04 -9.67 17.09
N SER A 179 -0.11 -9.04 17.22
CA SER A 179 -1.28 -9.63 17.87
C SER A 179 -2.56 -9.23 17.17
N ALA A 180 -3.64 -9.98 17.40
CA ALA A 180 -4.97 -9.64 16.94
C ALA A 180 -5.49 -8.38 17.66
N MET A 181 -6.42 -7.69 17.03
CA MET A 181 -7.19 -6.63 17.69
C MET A 181 -8.01 -7.24 18.84
N SER A 182 -8.18 -6.48 19.93
CA SER A 182 -9.04 -6.93 21.06
C SER A 182 -10.50 -7.12 20.59
N PRO A 183 -11.28 -7.99 21.24
CA PRO A 183 -12.68 -8.19 20.88
C PRO A 183 -13.52 -6.90 20.90
N VAL A 184 -13.23 -5.97 21.80
CA VAL A 184 -13.89 -4.65 21.85
C VAL A 184 -13.61 -3.86 20.58
N VAL A 185 -12.36 -3.81 20.13
CA VAL A 185 -11.98 -3.13 18.89
C VAL A 185 -12.56 -3.83 17.67
N GLN A 186 -12.63 -5.17 17.67
CA GLN A 186 -13.27 -5.92 16.58
C GLN A 186 -14.76 -5.59 16.45
N ALA A 187 -15.50 -5.56 17.56
CA ALA A 187 -16.93 -5.22 17.57
C ALA A 187 -17.19 -3.80 17.07
N ALA A 188 -16.40 -2.83 17.54
CA ALA A 188 -16.48 -1.45 17.07
C ALA A 188 -16.06 -1.31 15.59
N SER A 189 -15.09 -2.10 15.14
CA SER A 189 -14.66 -2.12 13.73
C SER A 189 -15.76 -2.65 12.81
N ILE A 190 -16.46 -3.70 13.21
CA ILE A 190 -17.59 -4.24 12.45
C ILE A 190 -18.66 -3.16 12.27
N ALA A 191 -19.02 -2.45 13.33
CA ALA A 191 -19.99 -1.37 13.27
C ALA A 191 -19.53 -0.24 12.34
N ALA A 192 -18.27 0.21 12.47
CA ALA A 192 -17.72 1.30 11.67
C ALA A 192 -17.57 0.94 10.17
N TRP A 193 -17.13 -0.28 9.85
CA TRP A 193 -17.04 -0.72 8.45
C TRP A 193 -18.41 -0.95 7.81
N GLY A 194 -19.45 -1.23 8.61
CA GLY A 194 -20.83 -1.41 8.15
C GLY A 194 -21.64 -0.11 8.05
N ASP A 195 -21.11 1.01 8.49
CA ASP A 195 -21.81 2.31 8.48
C ASP A 195 -21.14 3.25 7.46
N GLU A 196 -21.80 3.44 6.32
CA GLU A 196 -21.37 4.40 5.30
C GLU A 196 -21.88 5.83 5.59
N ALA A 197 -22.95 5.98 6.39
CA ALA A 197 -23.55 7.28 6.63
C ALA A 197 -22.58 8.24 7.33
N HIS A 198 -21.80 7.76 8.30
CA HIS A 198 -20.83 8.61 9.00
C HIS A 198 -19.61 9.01 8.15
N VAL A 199 -19.34 8.28 7.06
CA VAL A 199 -18.25 8.61 6.13
C VAL A 199 -18.66 9.76 5.20
N GLN A 200 -19.94 9.84 4.88
CA GLN A 200 -20.50 10.86 3.99
C GLN A 200 -20.81 12.19 4.73
N ALA A 201 -20.81 12.19 6.07
CA ALA A 201 -21.09 13.36 6.91
C ALA A 201 -19.84 14.21 7.15
#